data_31aa75a632d787c4f9fe9cd1ef13d4bb
#
_entry.id   31aa75a632d787c4f9fe9cd1ef13d4bb
#
_cell.length_a   1.000
_cell.length_b   1.000
_cell.length_c   1.000
_cell.angle_alpha   90.00
_cell.angle_beta   90.00
_cell.angle_gamma   90.00
#
_symmetry.space_group_name_H-M   'P 1'
#
loop_
_entity.id
_entity.type
_entity.pdbx_description
1 polymer ?
#
loop_
_entity_poly.entity_id
_entity_poly.type
_entity_poly.pdbx_seq_one_letter_code
_entity_poly.pdbx_strand_id
1 'polypeptide(L)'
;KIHSGILYKRDKNSHKRTIKKLNFKSIDLIITNFYPFENSVNLKKNHKEIIENIDIGGPTLVRSAAKNYKDVVVITKIDNYQKFIDELNSFNGKTSLKFREKMARIAFGETASYDSAIFNYFNKSLKKEEIPEKLIFKANLIQKLRYGENPHQLGAIYGDRENFGLKKLQGKELSYNNYNDIFACLNLTKTFPKNRGTVIVKHANPSGVSVEVDHFKSYISAINCDPVSAFGGILACNYRVNLKIAKEIIKNYYEVVIADGFDKKSIKLFKNKKNLRLID
;
A
#
# COMPACT_ATOMS: atom_id res chain seq x y z
N LYS A 1 -19.13 27.57 -19.19
CA LYS A 1 -18.58 28.72 -18.45
C LYS A 1 -17.48 28.28 -17.47
N ILE A 2 -17.79 27.33 -16.57
CA ILE A 2 -16.84 26.88 -15.51
C ILE A 2 -15.55 26.32 -16.12
N HIS A 3 -15.63 25.31 -16.98
CA HIS A 3 -14.44 24.72 -17.61
C HIS A 3 -13.64 25.72 -18.45
N SER A 4 -14.31 26.68 -19.10
CA SER A 4 -13.61 27.75 -19.81
C SER A 4 -12.80 28.62 -18.85
N GLY A 5 -13.38 28.97 -17.68
CA GLY A 5 -12.69 29.74 -16.63
C GLY A 5 -11.48 29.01 -16.01
N ILE A 6 -11.49 27.65 -16.02
CA ILE A 6 -10.38 26.82 -15.54
C ILE A 6 -9.32 26.63 -16.64
N LEU A 7 -9.72 26.31 -17.87
CA LEU A 7 -8.83 25.80 -18.92
C LEU A 7 -8.18 26.85 -19.79
N TYR A 8 -8.65 28.11 -19.77
CA TYR A 8 -8.01 29.14 -20.61
C TYR A 8 -6.57 29.40 -20.15
N LYS A 9 -5.68 29.52 -21.12
CA LYS A 9 -4.26 29.81 -20.88
C LYS A 9 -4.08 31.31 -20.69
N ARG A 10 -3.54 31.72 -19.53
CA ARG A 10 -3.41 33.13 -19.15
C ARG A 10 -2.28 33.85 -19.87
N ASP A 11 -1.36 33.12 -20.52
CA ASP A 11 -0.33 33.63 -21.41
C ASP A 11 -0.82 33.89 -22.85
N LYS A 12 -2.00 33.32 -23.26
CA LYS A 12 -2.54 33.46 -24.62
C LYS A 12 -3.53 34.61 -24.77
N ASN A 13 -3.19 35.62 -25.56
CA ASN A 13 -4.06 36.79 -25.82
C ASN A 13 -5.41 36.42 -26.47
N SER A 14 -5.45 35.44 -27.37
CA SER A 14 -6.69 34.92 -27.96
C SER A 14 -7.65 34.38 -26.91
N HIS A 15 -7.14 33.60 -25.95
CA HIS A 15 -7.94 33.07 -24.86
C HIS A 15 -8.46 34.17 -23.93
N LYS A 16 -7.60 35.15 -23.57
CA LYS A 16 -8.04 36.32 -22.77
C LYS A 16 -9.14 37.11 -23.43
N ARG A 17 -9.03 37.37 -24.75
CA ARG A 17 -10.06 38.06 -25.53
C ARG A 17 -11.40 37.28 -25.51
N THR A 18 -11.36 35.96 -25.70
CA THR A 18 -12.54 35.09 -25.68
C THR A 18 -13.24 35.11 -24.33
N ILE A 19 -12.47 34.93 -23.23
CA ILE A 19 -13.03 34.98 -21.86
C ILE A 19 -13.67 36.31 -21.56
N LYS A 20 -13.01 37.43 -21.96
CA LYS A 20 -13.58 38.78 -21.79
C LYS A 20 -14.85 39.00 -22.65
N LYS A 21 -14.83 38.59 -23.92
CA LYS A 21 -15.97 38.70 -24.84
C LYS A 21 -17.22 37.97 -24.33
N LEU A 22 -17.00 36.78 -23.73
CA LEU A 22 -18.06 35.91 -23.20
C LEU A 22 -18.44 36.26 -21.75
N ASN A 23 -17.81 37.26 -21.16
CA ASN A 23 -17.98 37.63 -19.75
C ASN A 23 -17.86 36.42 -18.79
N PHE A 24 -16.85 35.56 -19.02
CA PHE A 24 -16.58 34.44 -18.14
C PHE A 24 -15.55 34.84 -17.07
N LYS A 25 -15.73 34.36 -15.84
CA LYS A 25 -14.81 34.61 -14.76
C LYS A 25 -13.63 33.63 -14.82
N SER A 26 -12.45 34.10 -14.44
CA SER A 26 -11.28 33.26 -14.17
C SER A 26 -11.51 32.44 -12.93
N ILE A 27 -11.07 31.18 -12.97
CA ILE A 27 -11.07 30.29 -11.81
C ILE A 27 -9.62 29.89 -11.54
N ASP A 28 -9.11 30.28 -10.38
CA ASP A 28 -7.71 30.14 -10.00
C ASP A 28 -7.46 28.95 -9.07
N LEU A 29 -8.52 28.45 -8.44
CA LEU A 29 -8.48 27.40 -7.45
C LEU A 29 -9.69 26.49 -7.59
N ILE A 30 -9.44 25.19 -7.54
CA ILE A 30 -10.46 24.14 -7.39
C ILE A 30 -10.13 23.37 -6.11
N ILE A 31 -11.09 23.32 -5.20
CA ILE A 31 -11.06 22.45 -4.02
C ILE A 31 -12.27 21.54 -4.12
N THR A 32 -12.03 20.23 -4.20
CA THR A 32 -13.11 19.26 -4.30
C THR A 32 -12.66 17.89 -3.80
N ASN A 33 -13.56 17.23 -3.06
CA ASN A 33 -13.44 15.84 -2.65
C ASN A 33 -14.47 15.03 -3.45
N PHE A 34 -14.08 13.83 -3.89
CA PHE A 34 -14.98 12.96 -4.64
C PHE A 34 -16.02 12.31 -3.73
N TYR A 35 -17.13 11.91 -4.29
CA TYR A 35 -18.11 11.09 -3.60
C TYR A 35 -17.47 9.79 -3.12
N PRO A 36 -17.85 9.28 -1.94
CA PRO A 36 -17.20 8.15 -1.31
C PRO A 36 -17.63 6.81 -1.93
N PHE A 37 -17.34 6.62 -3.22
CA PHE A 37 -17.72 5.43 -3.99
C PHE A 37 -17.26 4.13 -3.33
N GLU A 38 -15.97 4.03 -2.96
CA GLU A 38 -15.41 2.83 -2.33
C GLU A 38 -16.11 2.51 -1.00
N ASN A 39 -16.46 3.53 -0.20
CA ASN A 39 -17.19 3.32 1.03
C ASN A 39 -18.59 2.74 0.77
N SER A 40 -19.27 3.20 -0.27
CA SER A 40 -20.58 2.67 -0.68
C SER A 40 -20.49 1.19 -1.07
N VAL A 41 -19.43 0.81 -1.78
CA VAL A 41 -19.14 -0.60 -2.13
C VAL A 41 -18.81 -1.42 -0.88
N ASN A 42 -17.96 -0.91 0.01
CA ASN A 42 -17.54 -1.62 1.23
C ASN A 42 -18.72 -1.82 2.22
N LEU A 43 -19.63 -0.86 2.28
CA LEU A 43 -20.87 -0.96 3.07
C LEU A 43 -21.93 -1.86 2.40
N LYS A 44 -21.61 -2.48 1.25
CA LYS A 44 -22.49 -3.39 0.51
C LYS A 44 -23.86 -2.80 0.21
N LYS A 45 -23.89 -1.50 -0.13
CA LYS A 45 -25.13 -0.85 -0.59
C LYS A 45 -25.65 -1.55 -1.84
N ASN A 46 -26.94 -1.34 -2.18
CA ASN A 46 -27.50 -1.89 -3.41
C ASN A 46 -26.85 -1.25 -4.66
N HIS A 47 -26.95 -1.94 -5.79
CA HIS A 47 -26.30 -1.51 -7.04
C HIS A 47 -26.68 -0.09 -7.45
N LYS A 48 -27.97 0.25 -7.34
CA LYS A 48 -28.48 1.59 -7.71
C LYS A 48 -27.84 2.69 -6.87
N GLU A 49 -27.76 2.49 -5.56
CA GLU A 49 -27.10 3.46 -4.66
C GLU A 49 -25.59 3.59 -4.92
N ILE A 50 -24.93 2.48 -5.28
CA ILE A 50 -23.51 2.51 -5.64
C ILE A 50 -23.28 3.31 -6.91
N ILE A 51 -24.13 3.12 -7.93
CA ILE A 51 -24.04 3.86 -9.20
C ILE A 51 -24.30 5.36 -8.98
N GLU A 52 -25.27 5.74 -8.15
CA GLU A 52 -25.53 7.14 -7.80
C GLU A 52 -24.35 7.82 -7.07
N ASN A 53 -23.44 7.05 -6.46
CA ASN A 53 -22.22 7.56 -5.86
C ASN A 53 -21.03 7.66 -6.85
N ILE A 54 -21.26 7.51 -8.14
CA ILE A 54 -20.26 7.82 -9.17
C ILE A 54 -20.26 9.34 -9.40
N ASP A 55 -19.20 10.00 -8.94
CA ASP A 55 -19.00 11.43 -9.12
C ASP A 55 -18.55 11.73 -10.55
N ILE A 56 -19.32 12.53 -11.27
CA ILE A 56 -19.00 12.98 -12.64
C ILE A 56 -18.34 14.36 -12.60
N GLY A 57 -18.93 15.29 -11.85
CA GLY A 57 -18.52 16.69 -11.82
C GLY A 57 -17.17 16.92 -11.18
N GLY A 58 -16.93 16.30 -10.02
CA GLY A 58 -15.68 16.41 -9.27
C GLY A 58 -14.47 16.01 -10.10
N PRO A 59 -14.39 14.77 -10.61
CA PRO A 59 -13.28 14.32 -11.46
C PRO A 59 -13.06 15.19 -12.70
N THR A 60 -14.12 15.68 -13.33
CA THR A 60 -14.03 16.56 -14.52
C THR A 60 -13.38 17.90 -14.19
N LEU A 61 -13.79 18.53 -13.08
CA LEU A 61 -13.21 19.79 -12.59
C LEU A 61 -11.74 19.60 -12.19
N VAL A 62 -11.45 18.53 -11.46
CA VAL A 62 -10.08 18.18 -11.01
C VAL A 62 -9.16 18.00 -12.20
N ARG A 63 -9.55 17.20 -13.19
CA ARG A 63 -8.75 16.96 -14.40
C ARG A 63 -8.50 18.22 -15.19
N SER A 64 -9.51 19.11 -15.29
CA SER A 64 -9.38 20.40 -15.97
C SER A 64 -8.36 21.30 -15.26
N ALA A 65 -8.46 21.43 -13.95
CA ALA A 65 -7.54 22.24 -13.15
C ALA A 65 -6.12 21.66 -13.14
N ALA A 66 -5.96 20.35 -12.95
CA ALA A 66 -4.69 19.68 -12.99
C ALA A 66 -3.99 19.81 -14.35
N LYS A 67 -4.73 19.72 -15.47
CA LYS A 67 -4.20 19.96 -16.81
C LYS A 67 -3.67 21.39 -16.98
N ASN A 68 -4.32 22.37 -16.35
CA ASN A 68 -3.92 23.78 -16.41
C ASN A 68 -3.14 24.23 -15.16
N TYR A 69 -2.36 23.35 -14.56
CA TYR A 69 -1.62 23.59 -13.29
C TYR A 69 -0.69 24.81 -13.35
N LYS A 70 -0.28 25.26 -14.54
CA LYS A 70 0.52 26.49 -14.69
C LYS A 70 -0.24 27.71 -14.18
N ASP A 71 -1.56 27.72 -14.31
CA ASP A 71 -2.42 28.82 -13.98
C ASP A 71 -3.39 28.57 -12.82
N VAL A 72 -3.70 27.30 -12.51
CA VAL A 72 -4.74 26.89 -11.57
C VAL A 72 -4.19 25.96 -10.51
N VAL A 73 -4.59 26.18 -9.26
CA VAL A 73 -4.36 25.26 -8.14
C VAL A 73 -5.52 24.26 -8.07
N VAL A 74 -5.20 23.00 -7.77
CA VAL A 74 -6.19 21.96 -7.49
C VAL A 74 -5.88 21.25 -6.18
N ILE A 75 -6.87 21.18 -5.29
CA ILE A 75 -6.76 20.49 -4.00
C ILE A 75 -7.85 19.41 -3.92
N THR A 76 -7.43 18.15 -3.74
CA THR A 76 -8.33 16.99 -3.76
C THR A 76 -8.37 16.19 -2.46
N LYS A 77 -7.51 16.53 -1.49
CA LYS A 77 -7.41 15.86 -0.19
C LYS A 77 -7.40 16.87 0.94
N ILE A 78 -8.12 16.55 2.01
CA ILE A 78 -8.15 17.33 3.25
C ILE A 78 -6.74 17.51 3.82
N ASP A 79 -5.89 16.49 3.77
CA ASP A 79 -4.49 16.50 4.26
C ASP A 79 -3.62 17.56 3.56
N ASN A 80 -4.07 18.12 2.44
CA ASN A 80 -3.37 19.16 1.72
C ASN A 80 -3.89 20.57 2.00
N TYR A 81 -4.97 20.73 2.79
CA TYR A 81 -5.53 22.05 3.10
C TYR A 81 -4.56 22.92 3.88
N GLN A 82 -3.95 22.37 4.94
CA GLN A 82 -2.96 23.13 5.72
C GLN A 82 -1.76 23.52 4.87
N LYS A 83 -1.24 22.58 4.05
CA LYS A 83 -0.12 22.85 3.13
C LYS A 83 -0.43 23.94 2.12
N PHE A 84 -1.69 24.02 1.67
CA PHE A 84 -2.14 25.07 0.77
C PHE A 84 -2.22 26.43 1.48
N ILE A 85 -2.73 26.46 2.72
CA ILE A 85 -2.75 27.68 3.54
C ILE A 85 -1.32 28.19 3.82
N ASP A 86 -0.40 27.28 4.18
CA ASP A 86 1.01 27.62 4.41
C ASP A 86 1.67 28.17 3.15
N GLU A 87 1.37 27.61 1.99
CA GLU A 87 1.85 28.10 0.69
C GLU A 87 1.33 29.52 0.39
N LEU A 88 0.04 29.78 0.61
CA LEU A 88 -0.55 31.10 0.43
C LEU A 88 0.09 32.15 1.36
N ASN A 89 0.33 31.78 2.61
CA ASN A 89 0.97 32.65 3.60
C ASN A 89 2.42 32.96 3.19
N SER A 90 3.16 31.96 2.69
CA SER A 90 4.56 32.11 2.28
C SER A 90 4.73 32.93 1.01
N PHE A 91 3.73 33.02 0.14
CA PHE A 91 3.78 33.65 -1.16
C PHE A 91 2.77 34.81 -1.33
N ASN A 92 2.38 35.49 -0.22
CA ASN A 92 1.49 36.65 -0.23
C ASN A 92 0.18 36.39 -1.01
N GLY A 93 -0.52 35.32 -0.68
CA GLY A 93 -1.78 34.95 -1.31
C GLY A 93 -1.64 34.28 -2.70
N LYS A 94 -0.43 33.91 -3.08
CA LYS A 94 -0.13 33.21 -4.35
C LYS A 94 0.35 31.78 -4.06
N THR A 95 0.51 31.01 -5.11
CA THR A 95 1.13 29.67 -5.04
C THR A 95 2.29 29.54 -6.02
N SER A 96 3.35 28.84 -5.65
CA SER A 96 4.48 28.54 -6.53
C SER A 96 4.07 27.55 -7.63
N LEU A 97 4.77 27.60 -8.77
CA LEU A 97 4.57 26.62 -9.84
C LEU A 97 4.85 25.19 -9.36
N LYS A 98 5.89 25.02 -8.53
CA LYS A 98 6.28 23.73 -7.95
C LYS A 98 5.16 23.13 -7.08
N PHE A 99 4.48 23.98 -6.30
CA PHE A 99 3.34 23.54 -5.51
C PHE A 99 2.18 23.11 -6.40
N ARG A 100 1.81 23.91 -7.40
CA ARG A 100 0.73 23.59 -8.34
C ARG A 100 0.98 22.30 -9.11
N GLU A 101 2.21 22.07 -9.58
CA GLU A 101 2.63 20.85 -10.25
C GLU A 101 2.50 19.62 -9.33
N LYS A 102 2.94 19.76 -8.06
CA LYS A 102 2.78 18.71 -7.05
C LYS A 102 1.31 18.39 -6.82
N MET A 103 0.46 19.39 -6.69
CA MET A 103 -0.98 19.19 -6.48
C MET A 103 -1.64 18.57 -7.71
N ALA A 104 -1.25 18.96 -8.92
CA ALA A 104 -1.74 18.36 -10.16
C ALA A 104 -1.37 16.86 -10.25
N ARG A 105 -0.16 16.49 -9.87
CA ARG A 105 0.25 15.07 -9.80
C ARG A 105 -0.60 14.28 -8.83
N ILE A 106 -0.87 14.84 -7.63
CA ILE A 106 -1.77 14.21 -6.65
C ILE A 106 -3.18 14.07 -7.23
N ALA A 107 -3.69 15.12 -7.85
CA ALA A 107 -5.04 15.15 -8.44
C ALA A 107 -5.23 14.07 -9.53
N PHE A 108 -4.26 13.89 -10.42
CA PHE A 108 -4.30 12.81 -11.41
C PHE A 108 -4.21 11.42 -10.76
N GLY A 109 -3.44 11.28 -9.67
CA GLY A 109 -3.42 10.05 -8.90
C GLY A 109 -4.78 9.71 -8.27
N GLU A 110 -5.48 10.73 -7.74
CA GLU A 110 -6.83 10.57 -7.17
C GLU A 110 -7.86 10.19 -8.23
N THR A 111 -7.86 10.85 -9.40
CA THR A 111 -8.80 10.48 -10.48
C THR A 111 -8.53 9.08 -11.02
N ALA A 112 -7.27 8.70 -11.21
CA ALA A 112 -6.90 7.35 -11.65
C ALA A 112 -7.32 6.28 -10.63
N SER A 113 -7.10 6.55 -9.34
CA SER A 113 -7.52 5.67 -8.24
C SER A 113 -9.04 5.52 -8.17
N TYR A 114 -9.77 6.62 -8.37
CA TYR A 114 -11.23 6.66 -8.37
C TYR A 114 -11.81 5.85 -9.53
N ASP A 115 -11.35 6.10 -10.77
CA ASP A 115 -11.77 5.36 -11.95
C ASP A 115 -11.40 3.87 -11.87
N SER A 116 -10.24 3.54 -11.28
CA SER A 116 -9.84 2.15 -11.02
C SER A 116 -10.81 1.43 -10.09
N ALA A 117 -11.30 2.11 -9.04
CA ALA A 117 -12.27 1.52 -8.11
C ALA A 117 -13.61 1.24 -8.81
N ILE A 118 -14.08 2.18 -9.64
CA ILE A 118 -15.31 2.02 -10.43
C ILE A 118 -15.15 0.86 -11.44
N PHE A 119 -14.07 0.86 -12.20
CA PHE A 119 -13.77 -0.20 -13.16
C PHE A 119 -13.74 -1.59 -12.49
N ASN A 120 -13.04 -1.72 -11.37
CA ASN A 120 -12.96 -2.98 -10.63
C ASN A 120 -14.30 -3.40 -10.02
N TYR A 121 -15.19 -2.45 -9.68
CA TYR A 121 -16.53 -2.76 -9.24
C TYR A 121 -17.36 -3.40 -10.36
N PHE A 122 -17.33 -2.82 -11.56
CA PHE A 122 -18.02 -3.40 -12.72
C PHE A 122 -17.44 -4.77 -13.11
N ASN A 123 -16.13 -4.95 -13.04
CA ASN A 123 -15.51 -6.25 -13.32
C ASN A 123 -15.92 -7.36 -12.35
N LYS A 124 -16.31 -7.03 -11.10
CA LYS A 124 -16.85 -8.04 -10.16
C LYS A 124 -18.17 -8.66 -10.60
N SER A 125 -18.88 -8.02 -11.53
CA SER A 125 -20.13 -8.55 -12.10
C SER A 125 -19.90 -9.53 -13.26
N LEU A 126 -18.66 -9.66 -13.76
CA LEU A 126 -18.31 -10.65 -14.78
C LEU A 126 -18.54 -12.05 -14.25
N LYS A 127 -19.01 -12.94 -15.12
CA LYS A 127 -19.13 -14.37 -14.80
C LYS A 127 -17.76 -14.96 -14.52
N LYS A 128 -17.67 -16.03 -13.75
CA LYS A 128 -16.41 -16.68 -13.37
C LYS A 128 -15.53 -17.11 -14.57
N GLU A 129 -16.15 -17.32 -15.71
CA GLU A 129 -15.50 -17.75 -16.96
C GLU A 129 -15.05 -16.59 -17.85
N GLU A 130 -15.39 -15.35 -17.49
CA GLU A 130 -15.03 -14.16 -18.26
C GLU A 130 -13.72 -13.56 -17.75
N ILE A 131 -12.76 -13.39 -18.64
CA ILE A 131 -11.48 -12.72 -18.36
C ILE A 131 -11.59 -11.27 -18.81
N PRO A 132 -11.34 -10.27 -17.93
CA PRO A 132 -11.40 -8.88 -18.33
C PRO A 132 -10.27 -8.55 -19.33
N GLU A 133 -10.56 -7.76 -20.36
CA GLU A 133 -9.55 -7.32 -21.35
C GLU A 133 -8.42 -6.49 -20.72
N LYS A 134 -8.67 -5.84 -19.60
CA LYS A 134 -7.71 -5.00 -18.89
C LYS A 134 -7.72 -5.32 -17.40
N LEU A 135 -6.53 -5.35 -16.80
CA LEU A 135 -6.36 -5.37 -15.35
C LEU A 135 -5.83 -4.01 -14.89
N ILE A 136 -6.48 -3.42 -13.90
CA ILE A 136 -6.03 -2.17 -13.29
C ILE A 136 -5.77 -2.44 -11.80
N PHE A 137 -4.51 -2.28 -11.40
CA PHE A 137 -4.09 -2.41 -10.00
C PHE A 137 -3.91 -1.05 -9.37
N LYS A 138 -4.49 -0.90 -8.18
CA LYS A 138 -4.30 0.24 -7.31
C LYS A 138 -3.63 -0.26 -6.03
N ALA A 139 -2.58 0.40 -5.59
CA ALA A 139 -1.94 0.12 -4.32
C ALA A 139 -1.50 1.42 -3.65
N ASN A 140 -1.73 1.54 -2.35
CA ASN A 140 -1.32 2.68 -1.56
C ASN A 140 0.10 2.47 -1.00
N LEU A 141 0.87 3.55 -0.84
CA LEU A 141 2.14 3.49 -0.14
C LEU A 141 1.90 3.16 1.34
N ILE A 142 2.36 2.00 1.77
CA ILE A 142 2.28 1.56 3.17
C ILE A 142 3.51 2.03 3.93
N GLN A 143 4.71 1.78 3.39
CA GLN A 143 5.97 2.08 4.07
C GLN A 143 7.07 2.41 3.07
N LYS A 144 7.87 3.42 3.37
CA LYS A 144 9.17 3.62 2.72
C LYS A 144 10.20 2.78 3.46
N LEU A 145 10.97 2.01 2.73
CA LEU A 145 12.09 1.24 3.28
C LEU A 145 13.35 2.10 3.30
N ARG A 146 14.30 1.71 4.14
CA ARG A 146 15.59 2.40 4.26
C ARG A 146 16.35 2.37 2.94
N TYR A 147 16.28 1.24 2.21
CA TYR A 147 16.81 1.02 0.86
C TYR A 147 16.09 -0.17 0.21
N GLY A 148 16.29 -0.42 -1.08
CA GLY A 148 15.77 -1.56 -1.82
C GLY A 148 16.58 -2.84 -1.58
N GLU A 149 16.76 -3.63 -2.62
CA GLU A 149 17.61 -4.83 -2.55
C GLU A 149 19.06 -4.47 -2.19
N ASN A 150 19.57 -3.40 -2.78
CA ASN A 150 20.91 -2.87 -2.54
C ASN A 150 20.84 -1.47 -1.91
N PRO A 151 21.90 -1.06 -1.14
CA PRO A 151 21.89 0.19 -0.37
C PRO A 151 21.65 1.49 -1.18
N HIS A 152 22.00 1.50 -2.46
CA HIS A 152 21.82 2.66 -3.34
C HIS A 152 20.42 2.75 -3.98
N GLN A 153 19.59 1.72 -3.81
CA GLN A 153 18.25 1.66 -4.40
C GLN A 153 17.20 2.19 -3.43
N LEU A 154 16.19 2.87 -3.96
CA LEU A 154 14.99 3.20 -3.19
C LEU A 154 14.09 1.97 -3.09
N GLY A 155 13.55 1.73 -1.89
CA GLY A 155 12.59 0.68 -1.64
C GLY A 155 11.32 1.22 -0.99
N ALA A 156 10.19 0.66 -1.35
CA ALA A 156 8.91 1.00 -0.75
C ALA A 156 7.95 -0.19 -0.84
N ILE A 157 7.01 -0.23 0.10
CA ILE A 157 5.94 -1.21 0.15
C ILE A 157 4.64 -0.52 -0.25
N TYR A 158 3.94 -1.13 -1.18
CA TYR A 158 2.61 -0.72 -1.62
C TYR A 158 1.61 -1.85 -1.42
N GLY A 159 0.37 -1.55 -1.05
CA GLY A 159 -0.68 -2.54 -0.85
C GLY A 159 -2.01 -1.91 -0.44
N ASP A 160 -3.02 -2.75 -0.27
CA ASP A 160 -4.37 -2.33 0.12
C ASP A 160 -4.60 -2.37 1.64
N ARG A 161 -3.78 -3.11 2.37
CA ARG A 161 -3.88 -3.30 3.81
C ARG A 161 -2.59 -2.89 4.50
N GLU A 162 -2.74 -2.24 5.64
CA GLU A 162 -1.60 -2.02 6.53
C GLU A 162 -0.92 -3.36 6.86
N ASN A 163 0.40 -3.38 6.72
CA ASN A 163 1.27 -4.52 7.06
C ASN A 163 0.92 -5.86 6.37
N PHE A 164 0.16 -5.88 5.28
CA PHE A 164 -0.24 -7.13 4.59
C PHE A 164 -0.94 -8.18 5.48
N GLY A 165 -1.53 -7.75 6.60
CA GLY A 165 -2.07 -8.63 7.61
C GLY A 165 -1.02 -9.21 8.56
N LEU A 166 0.24 -8.79 8.46
CA LEU A 166 1.32 -9.18 9.34
C LEU A 166 1.38 -8.26 10.56
N LYS A 167 1.37 -8.84 11.75
CA LYS A 167 1.48 -8.09 13.00
C LYS A 167 2.88 -8.26 13.59
N LYS A 168 3.72 -7.24 13.47
CA LYS A 168 5.04 -7.24 14.10
C LYS A 168 4.89 -7.07 15.62
N LEU A 169 5.35 -8.05 16.39
CA LEU A 169 5.30 -8.06 17.85
C LEU A 169 6.55 -7.46 18.50
N GLN A 170 7.73 -7.62 17.86
CA GLN A 170 8.99 -7.04 18.33
C GLN A 170 10.05 -6.95 17.22
N GLY A 171 11.18 -6.35 17.54
CA GLY A 171 12.39 -6.31 16.72
C GLY A 171 12.52 -5.06 15.86
N LYS A 172 13.63 -5.00 15.11
CA LYS A 172 13.94 -3.91 14.18
C LYS A 172 12.92 -3.80 13.05
N GLU A 173 12.99 -2.72 12.28
CA GLU A 173 12.22 -2.62 11.04
C GLU A 173 12.64 -3.68 10.03
N LEU A 174 11.68 -4.06 9.18
CA LEU A 174 11.91 -5.00 8.10
C LEU A 174 12.62 -4.29 6.94
N SER A 175 13.62 -4.96 6.37
CA SER A 175 14.27 -4.53 5.13
C SER A 175 13.54 -5.08 3.91
N TYR A 176 13.91 -4.61 2.71
CA TYR A 176 13.44 -5.17 1.45
C TYR A 176 13.68 -6.69 1.39
N ASN A 177 14.90 -7.14 1.71
CA ASN A 177 15.24 -8.56 1.70
C ASN A 177 14.44 -9.37 2.72
N ASN A 178 14.15 -8.79 3.91
CA ASN A 178 13.26 -9.46 4.87
C ASN A 178 11.85 -9.66 4.27
N TYR A 179 11.28 -8.65 3.61
CA TYR A 179 9.96 -8.81 2.98
C TYR A 179 9.98 -9.85 1.87
N ASN A 180 11.01 -9.88 1.03
CA ASN A 180 11.16 -10.87 -0.03
C ASN A 180 11.17 -12.30 0.54
N ASP A 181 12.00 -12.54 1.56
CA ASP A 181 12.12 -13.83 2.22
C ASP A 181 10.85 -14.19 3.02
N ILE A 182 10.19 -13.21 3.68
CA ILE A 182 8.92 -13.41 4.36
C ILE A 182 7.85 -13.90 3.38
N PHE A 183 7.71 -13.26 2.21
CA PHE A 183 6.71 -13.68 1.23
C PHE A 183 7.01 -15.04 0.63
N ALA A 184 8.28 -15.35 0.35
CA ALA A 184 8.69 -16.70 -0.07
C ALA A 184 8.32 -17.75 0.97
N CYS A 185 8.62 -17.48 2.24
CA CYS A 185 8.33 -18.34 3.37
C CYS A 185 6.82 -18.57 3.56
N LEU A 186 6.02 -17.51 3.54
CA LEU A 186 4.57 -17.57 3.70
C LEU A 186 3.87 -18.25 2.51
N ASN A 187 4.32 -17.99 1.29
CA ASN A 187 3.75 -18.64 0.11
C ASN A 187 3.92 -20.14 0.17
N LEU A 188 5.10 -20.61 0.60
CA LEU A 188 5.36 -22.04 0.78
C LEU A 188 4.54 -22.61 1.96
N THR A 189 4.50 -21.90 3.10
CA THR A 189 3.78 -22.35 4.30
C THR A 189 2.27 -22.50 4.06
N LYS A 190 1.67 -21.67 3.17
CA LYS A 190 0.25 -21.73 2.81
C LYS A 190 -0.13 -23.00 2.05
N THR A 191 0.83 -23.69 1.42
CA THR A 191 0.55 -24.93 0.68
C THR A 191 0.40 -26.13 1.60
N PHE A 192 0.76 -26.03 2.87
CA PHE A 192 0.73 -27.12 3.82
C PHE A 192 -0.59 -27.24 4.58
N PRO A 193 -0.94 -28.42 5.08
CA PRO A 193 -2.04 -28.58 6.01
C PRO A 193 -1.88 -27.65 7.21
N LYS A 194 -2.99 -27.08 7.68
CA LYS A 194 -2.99 -26.22 8.87
C LYS A 194 -2.35 -26.90 10.08
N ASN A 195 -1.63 -26.14 10.87
CA ASN A 195 -0.99 -26.56 12.12
C ASN A 195 0.07 -27.67 11.96
N ARG A 196 0.78 -27.74 10.83
CA ARG A 196 1.77 -28.81 10.61
C ARG A 196 3.08 -28.37 9.98
N GLY A 197 3.11 -27.20 9.33
CA GLY A 197 4.20 -26.79 8.47
C GLY A 197 5.23 -25.90 9.15
N THR A 198 6.50 -26.22 8.96
CA THR A 198 7.64 -25.38 9.27
C THR A 198 8.46 -25.14 8.01
N VAL A 199 8.81 -23.90 7.73
CA VAL A 199 9.61 -23.48 6.58
C VAL A 199 10.73 -22.57 7.06
N ILE A 200 11.93 -22.79 6.55
CA ILE A 200 13.07 -21.90 6.74
C ILE A 200 13.54 -21.46 5.36
N VAL A 201 13.61 -20.15 5.16
CA VAL A 201 13.98 -19.51 3.87
C VAL A 201 15.18 -18.61 4.07
N LYS A 202 16.07 -18.62 3.11
CA LYS A 202 17.16 -17.65 2.99
C LYS A 202 17.36 -17.29 1.52
N HIS A 203 17.45 -15.99 1.22
CA HIS A 203 17.57 -15.47 -0.17
C HIS A 203 16.46 -16.00 -1.09
N ALA A 204 15.21 -15.92 -0.60
CA ALA A 204 13.99 -16.40 -1.27
C ALA A 204 13.96 -17.90 -1.62
N ASN A 205 14.92 -18.70 -1.13
CA ASN A 205 14.98 -20.15 -1.35
C ASN A 205 14.80 -20.91 -0.03
N PRO A 206 14.05 -22.02 -0.01
CA PRO A 206 13.90 -22.84 1.18
C PRO A 206 15.21 -23.59 1.47
N SER A 207 15.72 -23.45 2.69
CA SER A 207 16.82 -24.23 3.24
C SER A 207 16.33 -25.40 4.10
N GLY A 208 15.09 -25.35 4.56
CA GLY A 208 14.48 -26.42 5.32
C GLY A 208 12.97 -26.36 5.31
N VAL A 209 12.35 -27.52 5.13
CA VAL A 209 10.88 -27.66 5.09
C VAL A 209 10.50 -28.96 5.80
N SER A 210 9.46 -28.89 6.63
CA SER A 210 8.89 -30.07 7.26
C SER A 210 7.39 -29.92 7.49
N VAL A 211 6.68 -31.03 7.36
CA VAL A 211 5.23 -31.12 7.61
C VAL A 211 4.97 -32.29 8.55
N GLU A 212 4.76 -31.99 9.83
CA GLU A 212 4.57 -33.00 10.88
C GLU A 212 3.39 -32.63 11.79
N VAL A 213 2.76 -33.64 12.40
CA VAL A 213 1.71 -33.42 13.40
C VAL A 213 2.30 -32.87 14.70
N ASP A 214 3.46 -33.38 15.12
CA ASP A 214 4.20 -32.84 16.25
C ASP A 214 4.97 -31.58 15.81
N HIS A 215 4.58 -30.43 16.32
CA HIS A 215 5.15 -29.14 15.99
C HIS A 215 6.66 -29.03 16.38
N PHE A 216 7.05 -29.68 17.48
CA PHE A 216 8.46 -29.71 17.87
C PHE A 216 9.26 -30.51 16.88
N LYS A 217 8.78 -31.69 16.49
CA LYS A 217 9.44 -32.54 15.47
C LYS A 217 9.45 -31.80 14.12
N SER A 218 8.36 -31.11 13.74
CA SER A 218 8.32 -30.29 12.52
C SER A 218 9.44 -29.26 12.48
N TYR A 219 9.66 -28.51 13.58
CA TYR A 219 10.78 -27.56 13.65
C TYR A 219 12.14 -28.24 13.55
N ILE A 220 12.38 -29.33 14.32
CA ILE A 220 13.65 -30.05 14.33
C ILE A 220 13.96 -30.64 12.95
N SER A 221 12.97 -31.24 12.29
CA SER A 221 13.17 -31.81 10.97
C SER A 221 13.49 -30.73 9.93
N ALA A 222 12.81 -29.57 10.01
CA ALA A 222 13.08 -28.45 9.10
C ALA A 222 14.49 -27.88 9.26
N ILE A 223 14.96 -27.65 10.50
CA ILE A 223 16.31 -27.12 10.72
C ILE A 223 17.39 -28.13 10.32
N ASN A 224 17.15 -29.42 10.47
CA ASN A 224 18.09 -30.49 10.13
C ASN A 224 18.25 -30.73 8.61
N CYS A 225 17.38 -30.14 7.77
CA CYS A 225 17.56 -30.20 6.31
C CYS A 225 18.88 -29.54 5.89
N ASP A 226 19.15 -28.33 6.39
CA ASP A 226 20.38 -27.59 6.17
C ASP A 226 20.61 -26.58 7.29
N PRO A 227 21.22 -26.99 8.41
CA PRO A 227 21.46 -26.09 9.56
C PRO A 227 22.41 -24.92 9.24
N VAL A 228 23.30 -25.09 8.27
CA VAL A 228 24.26 -24.05 7.88
C VAL A 228 23.57 -22.94 7.12
N SER A 229 22.77 -23.26 6.10
CA SER A 229 22.03 -22.27 5.31
C SER A 229 20.88 -21.65 6.09
N ALA A 230 20.36 -22.32 7.12
CA ALA A 230 19.31 -21.77 7.99
C ALA A 230 19.79 -20.58 8.84
N PHE A 231 21.10 -20.46 9.07
CA PHE A 231 21.67 -19.35 9.85
C PHE A 231 21.40 -17.97 9.19
N GLY A 232 20.73 -17.10 9.93
CA GLY A 232 20.34 -15.76 9.45
C GLY A 232 19.13 -15.76 8.50
N GLY A 233 18.47 -16.91 8.34
CA GLY A 233 17.27 -17.02 7.53
C GLY A 233 16.00 -16.54 8.25
N ILE A 234 14.86 -16.77 7.59
CA ILE A 234 13.53 -16.52 8.11
C ILE A 234 12.83 -17.85 8.37
N LEU A 235 12.28 -18.00 9.55
CA LEU A 235 11.50 -19.15 9.98
C LEU A 235 10.00 -18.81 9.95
N ALA A 236 9.17 -19.63 9.31
CA ALA A 236 7.73 -19.56 9.39
C ALA A 236 7.12 -20.90 9.87
N CYS A 237 6.18 -20.79 10.80
CA CYS A 237 5.38 -21.89 11.31
C CYS A 237 3.90 -21.59 11.08
N ASN A 238 3.14 -22.48 10.43
CA ASN A 238 1.68 -22.32 10.32
C ASN A 238 0.93 -22.90 11.54
N TYR A 239 1.56 -22.81 12.69
CA TYR A 239 1.03 -23.21 14.00
C TYR A 239 1.55 -22.28 15.09
N ARG A 240 0.91 -22.34 16.28
CA ARG A 240 1.31 -21.55 17.43
C ARG A 240 2.62 -22.05 18.03
N VAL A 241 3.56 -21.14 18.21
CA VAL A 241 4.88 -21.45 18.83
C VAL A 241 4.76 -21.41 20.35
N ASN A 242 4.88 -22.58 20.98
CA ASN A 242 4.93 -22.73 22.42
C ASN A 242 6.34 -22.56 23.00
N LEU A 243 6.44 -22.56 24.33
CA LEU A 243 7.73 -22.36 25.02
C LEU A 243 8.79 -23.44 24.69
N LYS A 244 8.35 -24.70 24.48
CA LYS A 244 9.28 -25.80 24.14
C LYS A 244 9.96 -25.52 22.80
N ILE A 245 9.19 -25.18 21.79
CA ILE A 245 9.69 -24.84 20.45
C ILE A 245 10.52 -23.54 20.49
N ALA A 246 10.04 -22.52 21.19
CA ALA A 246 10.75 -21.25 21.33
C ALA A 246 12.16 -21.40 21.95
N LYS A 247 12.33 -22.33 22.90
CA LYS A 247 13.66 -22.66 23.49
C LYS A 247 14.62 -23.25 22.46
N GLU A 248 14.14 -24.00 21.48
CA GLU A 248 14.98 -24.52 20.40
C GLU A 248 15.27 -23.43 19.34
N ILE A 249 14.25 -22.66 18.95
CA ILE A 249 14.41 -21.57 17.98
C ILE A 249 15.49 -20.58 18.45
N ILE A 250 15.52 -20.22 19.74
CA ILE A 250 16.44 -19.19 20.27
C ILE A 250 17.92 -19.64 20.26
N LYS A 251 18.18 -20.94 20.16
CA LYS A 251 19.56 -21.50 20.03
C LYS A 251 20.16 -21.15 18.67
N ASN A 252 19.34 -20.93 17.66
CA ASN A 252 19.74 -20.56 16.31
C ASN A 252 19.60 -19.06 16.08
N TYR A 253 20.26 -18.55 15.05
CA TYR A 253 20.12 -17.16 14.64
C TYR A 253 19.19 -17.08 13.46
N TYR A 254 18.02 -16.44 13.68
CA TYR A 254 17.07 -16.04 12.66
C TYR A 254 16.93 -14.52 12.64
N GLU A 255 16.74 -13.94 11.47
CA GLU A 255 16.40 -12.52 11.35
C GLU A 255 14.93 -12.26 11.66
N VAL A 256 14.04 -13.16 11.24
CA VAL A 256 12.61 -13.10 11.45
C VAL A 256 12.06 -14.47 11.83
N VAL A 257 11.13 -14.49 12.76
CA VAL A 257 10.29 -15.66 13.07
C VAL A 257 8.84 -15.28 12.91
N ILE A 258 8.12 -16.05 12.08
CA ILE A 258 6.70 -15.88 11.79
C ILE A 258 5.96 -17.10 12.33
N ALA A 259 4.81 -16.89 12.97
CA ALA A 259 3.98 -18.00 13.43
C ALA A 259 2.50 -17.62 13.44
N ASP A 260 1.63 -18.63 13.43
CA ASP A 260 0.20 -18.48 13.70
C ASP A 260 -0.03 -18.35 15.22
N GLY A 261 0.56 -17.31 15.78
CA GLY A 261 0.57 -16.96 17.18
C GLY A 261 1.75 -17.48 18.00
N PHE A 262 1.92 -16.88 19.16
CA PHE A 262 2.95 -17.21 20.14
C PHE A 262 2.35 -17.28 21.54
N ASP A 263 2.80 -18.23 22.35
CA ASP A 263 2.45 -18.26 23.78
C ASP A 263 3.08 -17.07 24.52
N LYS A 264 2.42 -16.59 25.57
CA LYS A 264 2.96 -15.48 26.40
C LYS A 264 4.37 -15.76 26.93
N LYS A 265 4.65 -17.01 27.30
CA LYS A 265 6.01 -17.43 27.77
C LYS A 265 7.03 -17.43 26.65
N SER A 266 6.64 -17.79 25.43
CA SER A 266 7.49 -17.72 24.24
C SER A 266 7.85 -16.28 23.87
N ILE A 267 6.89 -15.37 23.87
CA ILE A 267 7.12 -13.94 23.65
C ILE A 267 8.10 -13.38 24.68
N LYS A 268 7.92 -13.73 25.98
CA LYS A 268 8.83 -13.31 27.04
C LYS A 268 10.26 -13.81 26.81
N LEU A 269 10.43 -15.04 26.35
CA LEU A 269 11.74 -15.61 26.01
C LEU A 269 12.39 -14.87 24.83
N PHE A 270 11.64 -14.62 23.76
CA PHE A 270 12.17 -13.93 22.57
C PHE A 270 12.55 -12.46 22.82
N LYS A 271 12.01 -11.79 23.84
CA LYS A 271 12.41 -10.42 24.24
C LYS A 271 13.90 -10.31 24.56
N ASN A 272 14.57 -11.40 24.95
CA ASN A 272 16.01 -11.42 25.18
C ASN A 272 16.82 -11.24 23.87
N LYS A 273 16.23 -11.48 22.71
CA LYS A 273 16.83 -11.28 21.38
C LYS A 273 16.27 -10.00 20.74
N LYS A 274 16.73 -8.83 21.20
CA LYS A 274 16.21 -7.51 20.79
C LYS A 274 16.16 -7.27 19.28
N ASN A 275 17.05 -7.88 18.52
CA ASN A 275 17.13 -7.71 17.06
C ASN A 275 16.22 -8.66 16.29
N LEU A 276 15.77 -9.76 16.91
CA LEU A 276 14.87 -10.73 16.30
C LEU A 276 13.50 -10.11 16.05
N ARG A 277 13.02 -10.19 14.84
CA ARG A 277 11.68 -9.74 14.48
C ARG A 277 10.70 -10.88 14.65
N LEU A 278 9.68 -10.68 15.48
CA LEU A 278 8.56 -11.61 15.62
C LEU A 278 7.35 -11.07 14.88
N ILE A 279 6.72 -11.92 14.09
CA ILE A 279 5.54 -11.58 13.26
C ILE A 279 4.45 -12.62 13.53
N ASP A 280 3.24 -12.12 13.80
CA ASP A 280 2.01 -12.86 14.02
C ASP A 280 1.07 -12.64 12.83
#